data_dbe4a1b004d18735b14ce1a020e66c35
#
_entry.id   dbe4a1b004d18735b14ce1a020e66c35
#
_cell.length_a   1.000
_cell.length_b   1.000
_cell.length_c   1.000
_cell.angle_alpha   90.00
_cell.angle_beta   90.00
_cell.angle_gamma   90.00
#
_symmetry.space_group_name_H-M   'P 1'
#
loop_
_entity.id
_entity.type
_entity.pdbx_description
1 polymer ?
#
loop_
_entity_poly.entity_id
_entity_poly.type
_entity_poly.pdbx_seq_one_letter_code
_entity_poly.pdbx_strand_id
1 'polypeptide(L)'
;MICLLIITLLFGILFPVNADSSLYERGRAYFYGDGVEKDYEKALLAFEHAAKTGDLDALTAIGIMHIVAIGVEQNDEKGLEYLNKAANQSHPKAQYYLGAMYYLGIGVPLDLDKAFSWISLSANQNYLFAQHNLAEMYENGKGVTKNLEKAYEYYLIAARKDSVESQIKIAEMYKEGIGTVKNIEKSEYWLKRIEELKGMSQ
;
A
#
# COMPACT_ATOMS: atom_id res chain seq x y z
N MET A 1 48.46 -18.66 0.16
CA MET A 1 47.23 -18.38 0.93
C MET A 1 47.20 -16.97 1.49
N ILE A 2 47.84 -15.99 0.85
CA ILE A 2 47.92 -14.57 1.29
C ILE A 2 47.39 -13.61 0.19
N CYS A 3 47.14 -14.10 -1.03
CA CYS A 3 46.64 -13.23 -2.12
C CYS A 3 45.10 -13.09 -2.17
N LEU A 4 44.33 -13.81 -1.32
CA LEU A 4 42.85 -13.69 -1.31
C LEU A 4 42.32 -12.67 -0.29
N LEU A 5 43.18 -12.11 0.55
CA LEU A 5 42.82 -11.16 1.63
C LEU A 5 43.01 -9.68 1.27
N ILE A 6 43.57 -9.35 0.12
CA ILE A 6 43.85 -7.95 -0.28
C ILE A 6 42.82 -7.43 -1.29
N ILE A 7 41.99 -8.27 -1.89
CA ILE A 7 40.93 -7.84 -2.84
C ILE A 7 39.65 -7.37 -2.14
N THR A 8 39.48 -7.65 -0.83
CA THR A 8 38.31 -7.26 -0.06
C THR A 8 38.35 -5.85 0.55
N LEU A 9 39.46 -5.10 0.37
CA LEU A 9 39.65 -3.78 0.98
C LEU A 9 39.56 -2.59 0.01
N LEU A 10 39.29 -2.79 -1.28
CA LEU A 10 39.21 -1.73 -2.28
C LEU A 10 37.88 -1.60 -3.03
N PHE A 11 36.94 -2.53 -2.82
CA PHE A 11 35.56 -2.36 -3.25
C PHE A 11 34.72 -2.25 -2.02
N GLY A 12 34.02 -1.11 -1.87
CA GLY A 12 33.08 -0.88 -0.77
C GLY A 12 32.22 -2.12 -0.55
N ILE A 13 32.11 -2.53 0.71
CA ILE A 13 31.37 -3.73 1.13
C ILE A 13 29.91 -3.54 0.71
N LEU A 14 29.59 -3.92 -0.53
CA LEU A 14 28.24 -4.30 -0.92
C LEU A 14 27.94 -5.56 -0.08
N PHE A 15 27.23 -5.39 1.02
CA PHE A 15 26.65 -6.54 1.71
C PHE A 15 25.81 -7.26 0.68
N PRO A 16 26.12 -8.52 0.34
CA PRO A 16 25.26 -9.25 -0.59
C PRO A 16 23.89 -9.30 0.06
N VAL A 17 22.86 -8.97 -0.71
CA VAL A 17 21.49 -9.33 -0.34
C VAL A 17 21.57 -10.78 0.12
N ASN A 18 21.21 -11.04 1.39
CA ASN A 18 21.40 -12.34 2.02
C ASN A 18 20.95 -13.44 1.07
N ALA A 19 21.81 -14.46 0.87
CA ALA A 19 21.51 -15.57 -0.03
C ALA A 19 20.21 -16.31 0.34
N ASP A 20 19.76 -16.15 1.60
CA ASP A 20 18.52 -16.71 2.15
C ASP A 20 17.29 -15.78 2.00
N SER A 21 17.45 -14.55 1.48
CA SER A 21 16.30 -13.67 1.25
C SER A 21 15.45 -14.21 0.09
N SER A 22 14.11 -14.12 0.25
CA SER A 22 13.22 -14.49 -0.85
C SER A 22 13.51 -13.65 -2.10
N LEU A 23 13.16 -14.16 -3.27
CA LEU A 23 13.31 -13.42 -4.55
C LEU A 23 12.56 -12.06 -4.49
N TYR A 24 11.42 -12.03 -3.82
CA TYR A 24 10.66 -10.80 -3.59
C TYR A 24 11.44 -9.79 -2.74
N GLU A 25 12.03 -10.20 -1.62
CA GLU A 25 12.84 -9.31 -0.77
C GLU A 25 14.08 -8.77 -1.51
N ARG A 26 14.68 -9.56 -2.38
CA ARG A 26 15.77 -9.09 -3.26
C ARG A 26 15.28 -8.03 -4.24
N GLY A 27 14.09 -8.21 -4.81
CA GLY A 27 13.44 -7.22 -5.67
C GLY A 27 13.18 -5.91 -4.90
N ARG A 28 12.69 -6.00 -3.67
CA ARG A 28 12.51 -4.83 -2.78
C ARG A 28 13.82 -4.11 -2.49
N ALA A 29 14.87 -4.87 -2.17
CA ALA A 29 16.18 -4.29 -1.89
C ALA A 29 16.69 -3.45 -3.07
N TYR A 30 16.61 -3.95 -4.29
CA TYR A 30 16.95 -3.16 -5.50
C TYR A 30 15.98 -1.99 -5.73
N PHE A 31 14.69 -2.16 -5.45
CA PHE A 31 13.69 -1.12 -5.66
C PHE A 31 13.90 0.10 -4.76
N TYR A 32 14.21 -0.13 -3.48
CA TYR A 32 14.41 0.93 -2.49
C TYR A 32 15.87 1.36 -2.32
N GLY A 33 16.82 0.52 -2.72
CA GLY A 33 18.24 0.72 -2.48
C GLY A 33 18.68 0.28 -1.06
N ASP A 34 17.98 -0.73 -0.49
CA ASP A 34 18.26 -1.25 0.84
C ASP A 34 19.46 -2.20 0.83
N GLY A 35 20.63 -1.71 1.28
CA GLY A 35 21.88 -2.48 1.31
C GLY A 35 22.51 -2.75 -0.07
N VAL A 36 21.93 -2.24 -1.13
CA VAL A 36 22.40 -2.32 -2.52
C VAL A 36 22.13 -1.01 -3.24
N GLU A 37 22.82 -0.76 -4.35
CA GLU A 37 22.48 0.37 -5.23
C GLU A 37 21.07 0.17 -5.82
N LYS A 38 20.27 1.24 -5.85
CA LYS A 38 18.93 1.24 -6.41
C LYS A 38 18.97 0.93 -7.91
N ASP A 39 18.23 -0.11 -8.31
CA ASP A 39 18.21 -0.59 -9.68
C ASP A 39 16.82 -1.19 -9.99
N TYR A 40 16.00 -0.44 -10.69
CA TYR A 40 14.63 -0.87 -11.01
C TYR A 40 14.54 -2.01 -12.00
N GLU A 41 15.54 -2.16 -12.90
CA GLU A 41 15.58 -3.28 -13.84
C GLU A 41 15.89 -4.60 -13.09
N LYS A 42 16.86 -4.58 -12.17
CA LYS A 42 17.14 -5.73 -11.29
C LYS A 42 15.98 -6.02 -10.35
N ALA A 43 15.29 -4.99 -9.85
CA ALA A 43 14.09 -5.16 -9.05
C ALA A 43 13.00 -5.91 -9.83
N LEU A 44 12.72 -5.46 -11.06
CA LEU A 44 11.74 -6.10 -11.93
C LEU A 44 12.08 -7.57 -12.22
N LEU A 45 13.34 -7.85 -12.61
CA LEU A 45 13.79 -9.24 -12.86
C LEU A 45 13.60 -10.13 -11.63
N ALA A 46 13.93 -9.64 -10.45
CA ALA A 46 13.74 -10.38 -9.20
C ALA A 46 12.25 -10.61 -8.90
N PHE A 47 11.39 -9.59 -9.09
CA PHE A 47 9.94 -9.74 -8.95
C PHE A 47 9.35 -10.70 -9.97
N GLU A 48 9.80 -10.68 -11.24
CA GLU A 48 9.36 -11.64 -12.27
C GLU A 48 9.72 -13.08 -11.91
N HIS A 49 10.90 -13.31 -11.33
CA HIS A 49 11.27 -14.63 -10.84
C HIS A 49 10.41 -15.06 -9.65
N ALA A 50 10.13 -14.16 -8.69
CA ALA A 50 9.25 -14.46 -7.58
C ALA A 50 7.81 -14.73 -8.04
N ALA A 51 7.30 -13.96 -8.99
CA ALA A 51 5.95 -14.12 -9.54
C ALA A 51 5.76 -15.48 -10.25
N LYS A 52 6.82 -16.04 -10.87
CA LYS A 52 6.78 -17.40 -11.47
C LYS A 52 6.58 -18.51 -10.44
N THR A 53 6.93 -18.27 -9.18
CA THR A 53 6.69 -19.20 -8.07
C THR A 53 5.37 -18.93 -7.34
N GLY A 54 4.56 -18.00 -7.85
CA GLY A 54 3.24 -17.67 -7.29
C GLY A 54 3.25 -16.62 -6.20
N ASP A 55 4.34 -15.85 -6.03
CA ASP A 55 4.42 -14.76 -5.06
C ASP A 55 3.47 -13.62 -5.45
N LEU A 56 2.46 -13.38 -4.61
CA LEU A 56 1.39 -12.40 -4.87
C LEU A 56 1.85 -10.96 -4.63
N ASP A 57 2.80 -10.74 -3.72
CA ASP A 57 3.43 -9.43 -3.53
C ASP A 57 4.27 -9.04 -4.75
N ALA A 58 4.99 -10.00 -5.34
CA ALA A 58 5.74 -9.79 -6.56
C ALA A 58 4.83 -9.48 -7.75
N LEU A 59 3.74 -10.25 -7.95
CA LEU A 59 2.73 -9.93 -8.97
C LEU A 59 2.18 -8.51 -8.79
N THR A 60 1.87 -8.13 -7.56
CA THR A 60 1.37 -6.79 -7.23
C THR A 60 2.41 -5.72 -7.54
N ALA A 61 3.68 -5.94 -7.18
CA ALA A 61 4.77 -5.00 -7.44
C ALA A 61 4.97 -4.76 -8.94
N ILE A 62 5.01 -5.84 -9.75
CA ILE A 62 5.12 -5.73 -11.22
C ILE A 62 3.94 -4.96 -11.80
N GLY A 63 2.72 -5.27 -11.34
CA GLY A 63 1.52 -4.54 -11.76
C GLY A 63 1.64 -3.04 -11.52
N ILE A 64 2.04 -2.64 -10.32
CA ILE A 64 2.26 -1.24 -9.97
C ILE A 64 3.37 -0.61 -10.83
N MET A 65 4.51 -1.28 -11.02
CA MET A 65 5.62 -0.77 -11.83
C MET A 65 5.16 -0.42 -13.25
N HIS A 66 4.33 -1.25 -13.88
CA HIS A 66 3.77 -0.96 -15.21
C HIS A 66 2.79 0.22 -15.22
N ILE A 67 1.98 0.41 -14.16
CA ILE A 67 1.01 1.51 -14.07
C ILE A 67 1.71 2.85 -13.87
N VAL A 68 2.74 2.88 -13.00
CA VAL A 68 3.42 4.13 -12.63
C VAL A 68 4.72 4.38 -13.43
N ALA A 69 5.03 3.54 -14.42
CA ALA A 69 6.21 3.64 -15.28
C ALA A 69 7.54 3.68 -14.52
N ILE A 70 7.71 2.83 -13.49
CA ILE A 70 8.97 2.72 -12.73
C ILE A 70 9.78 1.54 -13.23
N GLY A 71 10.95 1.79 -13.85
CA GLY A 71 11.86 0.75 -14.38
C GLY A 71 11.32 0.00 -15.61
N VAL A 72 10.16 0.37 -16.10
CA VAL A 72 9.51 -0.17 -17.30
C VAL A 72 8.73 0.92 -18.02
N GLU A 73 8.44 0.70 -19.29
CA GLU A 73 7.50 1.53 -20.03
C GLU A 73 6.08 1.39 -19.44
N GLN A 74 5.35 2.51 -19.40
CA GLN A 74 3.97 2.49 -18.90
C GLN A 74 3.10 1.55 -19.74
N ASN A 75 2.38 0.68 -19.06
CA ASN A 75 1.44 -0.23 -19.68
C ASN A 75 0.32 -0.61 -18.70
N ASP A 76 -0.74 0.16 -18.71
CA ASP A 76 -1.86 0.00 -17.79
C ASP A 76 -2.56 -1.36 -17.95
N GLU A 77 -2.65 -1.88 -19.20
CA GLU A 77 -3.26 -3.18 -19.48
C GLU A 77 -2.46 -4.32 -18.84
N LYS A 78 -1.12 -4.29 -19.02
CA LYS A 78 -0.23 -5.27 -18.38
C LYS A 78 -0.23 -5.13 -16.87
N GLY A 79 -0.26 -3.89 -16.35
CA GLY A 79 -0.40 -3.62 -14.93
C GLY A 79 -1.68 -4.23 -14.36
N LEU A 80 -2.81 -4.04 -15.04
CA LEU A 80 -4.09 -4.66 -14.68
C LEU A 80 -4.06 -6.18 -14.71
N GLU A 81 -3.40 -6.79 -15.70
CA GLU A 81 -3.29 -8.25 -15.79
C GLU A 81 -2.62 -8.82 -14.54
N TYR A 82 -1.48 -8.25 -14.13
CA TYR A 82 -0.77 -8.67 -12.93
C TYR A 82 -1.57 -8.43 -11.65
N LEU A 83 -2.20 -7.26 -11.51
CA LEU A 83 -3.04 -6.96 -10.35
C LEU A 83 -4.25 -7.90 -10.27
N ASN A 84 -4.92 -8.19 -11.39
CA ASN A 84 -6.03 -9.13 -11.42
C ASN A 84 -5.60 -10.55 -10.99
N LYS A 85 -4.44 -11.02 -11.45
CA LYS A 85 -3.91 -12.34 -11.04
C LYS A 85 -3.73 -12.45 -9.53
N ALA A 86 -3.22 -11.41 -8.87
CA ALA A 86 -3.03 -11.40 -7.43
C ALA A 86 -4.36 -11.14 -6.67
N ALA A 87 -5.18 -10.20 -7.13
CA ALA A 87 -6.45 -9.84 -6.49
C ALA A 87 -7.45 -10.99 -6.46
N ASN A 88 -7.53 -11.78 -7.55
CA ASN A 88 -8.38 -12.96 -7.65
C ASN A 88 -7.90 -14.11 -6.72
N GLN A 89 -6.66 -14.09 -6.27
CA GLN A 89 -6.13 -14.96 -5.23
C GLN A 89 -6.26 -14.33 -3.83
N SER A 90 -7.15 -13.37 -3.69
CA SER A 90 -7.47 -12.68 -2.43
C SER A 90 -6.31 -11.90 -1.82
N HIS A 91 -5.31 -11.45 -2.61
CA HIS A 91 -4.22 -10.64 -2.09
C HIS A 91 -4.70 -9.21 -1.77
N PRO A 92 -4.67 -8.76 -0.50
CA PRO A 92 -5.34 -7.52 -0.08
C PRO A 92 -4.76 -6.26 -0.74
N LYS A 93 -3.44 -6.19 -0.89
CA LYS A 93 -2.76 -5.06 -1.55
C LYS A 93 -3.15 -4.98 -3.03
N ALA A 94 -3.20 -6.11 -3.75
CA ALA A 94 -3.62 -6.13 -5.16
C ALA A 94 -5.10 -5.73 -5.32
N GLN A 95 -5.98 -6.21 -4.44
CA GLN A 95 -7.40 -5.82 -4.43
C GLN A 95 -7.56 -4.30 -4.22
N TYR A 96 -6.78 -3.71 -3.33
CA TYR A 96 -6.78 -2.27 -3.12
C TYR A 96 -6.36 -1.51 -4.39
N TYR A 97 -5.24 -1.88 -5.03
CA TYR A 97 -4.77 -1.20 -6.23
C TYR A 97 -5.73 -1.40 -7.41
N LEU A 98 -6.30 -2.59 -7.58
CA LEU A 98 -7.32 -2.84 -8.59
C LEU A 98 -8.56 -1.98 -8.36
N GLY A 99 -9.01 -1.86 -7.10
CA GLY A 99 -10.09 -0.94 -6.72
C GLY A 99 -9.76 0.52 -7.02
N ALA A 100 -8.53 0.95 -6.74
CA ALA A 100 -8.06 2.30 -7.05
C ALA A 100 -8.06 2.58 -8.57
N MET A 101 -7.70 1.60 -9.41
CA MET A 101 -7.75 1.74 -10.87
C MET A 101 -9.17 1.95 -11.37
N TYR A 102 -10.16 1.19 -10.87
CA TYR A 102 -11.57 1.43 -11.19
C TYR A 102 -12.06 2.78 -10.67
N TYR A 103 -11.59 3.22 -9.49
CA TYR A 103 -11.96 4.50 -8.91
C TYR A 103 -11.45 5.70 -9.73
N LEU A 104 -10.26 5.58 -10.31
CA LEU A 104 -9.60 6.64 -11.08
C LEU A 104 -9.81 6.52 -12.61
N GLY A 105 -10.29 5.38 -13.09
CA GLY A 105 -10.40 5.10 -14.52
C GLY A 105 -9.04 4.91 -15.19
N ILE A 106 -8.06 4.32 -14.51
CA ILE A 106 -6.72 4.07 -15.06
C ILE A 106 -6.69 2.69 -15.71
N GLY A 107 -6.46 2.63 -17.02
CA GLY A 107 -6.44 1.40 -17.81
C GLY A 107 -7.79 0.67 -17.92
N VAL A 108 -8.82 1.16 -17.23
CA VAL A 108 -10.21 0.68 -17.26
C VAL A 108 -11.17 1.86 -17.22
N PRO A 109 -12.39 1.74 -17.72
CA PRO A 109 -13.43 2.74 -17.49
C PRO A 109 -13.66 2.95 -15.99
N LEU A 110 -13.87 4.22 -15.59
CA LEU A 110 -14.23 4.56 -14.21
C LEU A 110 -15.49 3.80 -13.80
N ASP A 111 -15.43 3.07 -12.69
CA ASP A 111 -16.53 2.25 -12.19
C ASP A 111 -16.47 2.24 -10.64
N LEU A 112 -17.24 3.14 -10.03
CA LEU A 112 -17.22 3.31 -8.56
C LEU A 112 -17.79 2.09 -7.82
N ASP A 113 -18.71 1.34 -8.41
CA ASP A 113 -19.29 0.14 -7.79
C ASP A 113 -18.26 -0.99 -7.74
N LYS A 114 -17.48 -1.18 -8.83
CA LYS A 114 -16.37 -2.13 -8.82
C LYS A 114 -15.24 -1.67 -7.88
N ALA A 115 -14.94 -0.37 -7.87
CA ALA A 115 -13.97 0.19 -6.94
C ALA A 115 -14.35 -0.10 -5.49
N PHE A 116 -15.61 0.17 -5.12
CA PHE A 116 -16.12 -0.13 -3.78
C PHE A 116 -16.03 -1.63 -3.45
N SER A 117 -16.38 -2.49 -4.39
CA SER A 117 -16.33 -3.95 -4.20
C SER A 117 -14.90 -4.41 -3.89
N TRP A 118 -13.92 -4.02 -4.70
CA TRP A 118 -12.53 -4.42 -4.52
C TRP A 118 -11.89 -3.81 -3.27
N ILE A 119 -12.14 -2.51 -3.00
CA ILE A 119 -11.63 -1.83 -1.81
C ILE A 119 -12.23 -2.46 -0.55
N SER A 120 -13.54 -2.84 -0.57
CA SER A 120 -14.17 -3.53 0.56
C SER A 120 -13.55 -4.89 0.86
N LEU A 121 -13.24 -5.69 -0.18
CA LEU A 121 -12.54 -6.98 0.00
C LEU A 121 -11.19 -6.79 0.66
N SER A 122 -10.43 -5.78 0.23
CA SER A 122 -9.12 -5.44 0.81
C SER A 122 -9.24 -4.94 2.26
N ALA A 123 -10.19 -4.05 2.54
CA ALA A 123 -10.42 -3.49 3.87
C ALA A 123 -10.82 -4.56 4.90
N ASN A 124 -11.66 -5.52 4.49
CA ASN A 124 -12.07 -6.65 5.31
C ASN A 124 -10.91 -7.61 5.66
N GLN A 125 -9.84 -7.59 4.86
CA GLN A 125 -8.57 -8.26 5.17
C GLN A 125 -7.60 -7.38 5.96
N ASN A 126 -8.09 -6.29 6.55
CA ASN A 126 -7.30 -5.40 7.40
C ASN A 126 -6.20 -4.60 6.67
N TYR A 127 -6.26 -4.42 5.35
CA TYR A 127 -5.34 -3.56 4.65
C TYR A 127 -5.62 -2.09 4.98
N LEU A 128 -4.64 -1.42 5.58
CA LEU A 128 -4.82 -0.09 6.19
C LEU A 128 -5.33 0.97 5.20
N PHE A 129 -4.69 1.06 4.03
CA PHE A 129 -5.08 2.04 3.01
C PHE A 129 -6.50 1.81 2.47
N ALA A 130 -6.90 0.52 2.36
CA ALA A 130 -8.25 0.18 1.95
C ALA A 130 -9.29 0.56 3.02
N GLN A 131 -8.97 0.42 4.30
CA GLN A 131 -9.86 0.83 5.39
C GLN A 131 -10.12 2.33 5.37
N HIS A 132 -9.08 3.14 5.16
CA HIS A 132 -9.22 4.60 5.03
C HIS A 132 -10.08 4.96 3.80
N ASN A 133 -9.75 4.41 2.62
CA ASN A 133 -10.47 4.73 1.39
C ASN A 133 -11.93 4.24 1.41
N LEU A 134 -12.19 3.09 2.05
CA LEU A 134 -13.57 2.60 2.24
C LEU A 134 -14.37 3.55 3.13
N ALA A 135 -13.75 4.11 4.17
CA ALA A 135 -14.37 5.15 4.99
C ALA A 135 -14.73 6.39 4.16
N GLU A 136 -13.81 6.87 3.30
CA GLU A 136 -14.09 7.99 2.39
C GLU A 136 -15.21 7.67 1.40
N MET A 137 -15.28 6.44 0.88
CA MET A 137 -16.36 6.03 -0.02
C MET A 137 -17.72 6.08 0.69
N TYR A 138 -17.81 5.61 1.93
CA TYR A 138 -19.04 5.76 2.73
C TYR A 138 -19.35 7.21 3.10
N GLU A 139 -18.35 8.03 3.45
CA GLU A 139 -18.51 9.45 3.78
C GLU A 139 -19.11 10.24 2.61
N ASN A 140 -18.65 9.94 1.39
CA ASN A 140 -19.02 10.69 0.20
C ASN A 140 -20.11 10.03 -0.67
N GLY A 141 -20.50 8.79 -0.37
CA GLY A 141 -21.47 8.04 -1.18
C GLY A 141 -20.91 7.64 -2.56
N LYS A 142 -19.62 7.28 -2.64
CA LYS A 142 -18.96 6.91 -3.89
C LYS A 142 -19.02 5.39 -4.09
N GLY A 143 -19.78 4.91 -5.07
CA GLY A 143 -20.01 3.48 -5.33
C GLY A 143 -20.79 2.77 -4.22
N VAL A 144 -21.38 3.51 -3.29
CA VAL A 144 -22.18 3.02 -2.18
C VAL A 144 -23.09 4.14 -1.66
N THR A 145 -24.19 3.79 -1.05
CA THR A 145 -25.04 4.77 -0.34
C THR A 145 -24.25 5.42 0.81
N LYS A 146 -24.25 6.76 0.86
CA LYS A 146 -23.59 7.52 1.92
C LYS A 146 -24.02 7.03 3.30
N ASN A 147 -23.04 6.77 4.17
CA ASN A 147 -23.28 6.30 5.53
C ASN A 147 -22.16 6.79 6.46
N LEU A 148 -22.45 7.82 7.25
CA LEU A 148 -21.47 8.46 8.10
C LEU A 148 -21.07 7.60 9.32
N GLU A 149 -21.97 6.73 9.83
CA GLU A 149 -21.64 5.80 10.90
C GLU A 149 -20.62 4.76 10.42
N LYS A 150 -20.83 4.17 9.23
CA LYS A 150 -19.84 3.26 8.64
C LYS A 150 -18.52 3.95 8.30
N ALA A 151 -18.57 5.19 7.81
CA ALA A 151 -17.37 5.98 7.59
C ALA A 151 -16.58 6.15 8.90
N TYR A 152 -17.26 6.52 9.98
CA TYR A 152 -16.66 6.62 11.31
C TYR A 152 -16.03 5.30 11.76
N GLU A 153 -16.73 4.17 11.62
CA GLU A 153 -16.23 2.85 12.00
C GLU A 153 -14.91 2.51 11.29
N TYR A 154 -14.85 2.65 9.96
CA TYR A 154 -13.65 2.34 9.18
C TYR A 154 -12.51 3.35 9.42
N TYR A 155 -12.81 4.66 9.55
CA TYR A 155 -11.78 5.62 9.96
C TYR A 155 -11.23 5.30 11.35
N LEU A 156 -12.06 4.90 12.30
CA LEU A 156 -11.62 4.53 13.65
C LEU A 156 -10.69 3.30 13.63
N ILE A 157 -11.01 2.30 12.80
CA ILE A 157 -10.14 1.12 12.62
C ILE A 157 -8.78 1.54 12.06
N ALA A 158 -8.75 2.37 11.01
CA ALA A 158 -7.51 2.85 10.41
C ALA A 158 -6.73 3.78 11.37
N ALA A 159 -7.40 4.65 12.10
CA ALA A 159 -6.78 5.55 13.08
C ALA A 159 -6.07 4.80 14.22
N ARG A 160 -6.65 3.69 14.68
CA ARG A 160 -6.04 2.81 15.69
C ARG A 160 -4.79 2.09 15.21
N LYS A 161 -4.56 2.03 13.90
CA LYS A 161 -3.36 1.51 13.24
C LYS A 161 -2.39 2.63 12.80
N ASP A 162 -2.48 3.76 13.45
CA ASP A 162 -1.61 4.92 13.26
C ASP A 162 -1.69 5.59 11.86
N SER A 163 -2.82 5.41 11.12
CA SER A 163 -3.12 6.26 9.96
C SER A 163 -3.38 7.68 10.43
N VAL A 164 -2.44 8.58 10.16
CA VAL A 164 -2.54 10.00 10.56
C VAL A 164 -3.74 10.67 9.91
N GLU A 165 -4.00 10.38 8.64
CA GLU A 165 -5.14 10.90 7.89
C GLU A 165 -6.46 10.48 8.55
N SER A 166 -6.56 9.20 8.95
CA SER A 166 -7.76 8.70 9.64
C SER A 166 -7.88 9.26 11.05
N GLN A 167 -6.77 9.51 11.76
CA GLN A 167 -6.78 10.15 13.08
C GLN A 167 -7.31 11.58 13.00
N ILE A 168 -6.93 12.35 11.96
CA ILE A 168 -7.45 13.68 11.70
C ILE A 168 -8.98 13.63 11.49
N LYS A 169 -9.43 12.71 10.62
CA LYS A 169 -10.86 12.51 10.35
C LYS A 169 -11.65 12.13 11.61
N ILE A 170 -11.15 11.23 12.43
CA ILE A 170 -11.79 10.81 13.68
C ILE A 170 -11.85 11.97 14.69
N ALA A 171 -10.80 12.79 14.78
CA ALA A 171 -10.83 13.98 15.65
C ALA A 171 -11.92 14.96 15.21
N GLU A 172 -12.05 15.21 13.90
CA GLU A 172 -13.10 16.05 13.33
C GLU A 172 -14.51 15.46 13.59
N MET A 173 -14.70 14.17 13.33
CA MET A 173 -15.97 13.47 13.54
C MET A 173 -16.42 13.53 14.99
N TYR A 174 -15.53 13.36 15.96
CA TYR A 174 -15.86 13.56 17.38
C TYR A 174 -16.15 15.01 17.72
N LYS A 175 -15.43 15.98 17.14
CA LYS A 175 -15.63 17.42 17.40
C LYS A 175 -17.02 17.87 16.95
N GLU A 176 -17.45 17.45 15.77
CA GLU A 176 -18.69 17.91 15.15
C GLU A 176 -19.89 16.96 15.39
N GLY A 177 -19.65 15.71 15.85
CA GLY A 177 -20.70 14.70 16.01
C GLY A 177 -21.11 14.08 14.66
N ILE A 178 -20.17 13.91 13.73
CA ILE A 178 -20.41 13.35 12.40
C ILE A 178 -20.28 11.82 12.46
N GLY A 179 -21.35 11.09 12.18
CA GLY A 179 -21.36 9.63 12.23
C GLY A 179 -21.14 9.02 13.63
N THR A 180 -21.00 9.85 14.65
CA THR A 180 -20.82 9.48 16.05
C THR A 180 -21.36 10.58 16.97
N VAL A 181 -21.46 10.30 18.26
CA VAL A 181 -21.84 11.31 19.25
C VAL A 181 -20.68 12.31 19.44
N LYS A 182 -21.00 13.62 19.43
CA LYS A 182 -20.03 14.68 19.70
C LYS A 182 -19.31 14.45 21.03
N ASN A 183 -17.96 14.51 20.98
CA ASN A 183 -17.11 14.31 22.16
C ASN A 183 -15.78 15.05 22.01
N ILE A 184 -15.67 16.23 22.64
CA ILE A 184 -14.49 17.09 22.53
C ILE A 184 -13.25 16.42 23.14
N GLU A 185 -13.39 15.73 24.27
CA GLU A 185 -12.26 15.05 24.93
C GLU A 185 -11.63 13.97 24.03
N LYS A 186 -12.47 13.18 23.34
CA LYS A 186 -11.97 12.20 22.36
C LYS A 186 -11.34 12.87 21.13
N SER A 187 -11.86 13.99 20.68
CA SER A 187 -11.25 14.77 19.61
C SER A 187 -9.83 15.22 20.00
N GLU A 188 -9.68 15.82 21.19
CA GLU A 188 -8.39 16.27 21.72
C GLU A 188 -7.40 15.09 21.92
N TYR A 189 -7.88 13.95 22.40
CA TYR A 189 -7.07 12.74 22.49
C TYR A 189 -6.44 12.34 21.15
N TRP A 190 -7.23 12.33 20.06
CA TRP A 190 -6.70 11.97 18.73
C TRP A 190 -5.74 13.03 18.18
N LEU A 191 -6.00 14.32 18.41
CA LEU A 191 -5.07 15.39 18.01
C LEU A 191 -3.72 15.27 18.73
N LYS A 192 -3.73 14.99 20.04
CA LYS A 192 -2.51 14.78 20.82
C LYS A 192 -1.71 13.57 20.31
N ARG A 193 -2.39 12.47 19.96
CA ARG A 193 -1.73 11.28 19.41
C ARG A 193 -1.02 11.57 18.09
N ILE A 194 -1.59 12.41 17.22
CA ILE A 194 -0.94 12.86 15.98
C ILE A 194 0.37 13.61 16.27
N GLU A 195 0.37 14.49 17.28
CA GLU A 195 1.57 15.24 17.68
C GLU A 195 2.66 14.31 18.20
N GLU A 196 2.29 13.31 19.01
CA GLU A 196 3.21 12.29 19.53
C GLU A 196 3.88 11.50 18.38
N LEU A 197 3.11 11.06 17.36
CA LEU A 197 3.65 10.36 16.19
C LEU A 197 4.61 11.22 15.38
N LYS A 198 4.32 12.51 15.21
CA LYS A 198 5.22 13.46 14.51
C LYS A 198 6.52 13.69 15.28
N GLY A 199 6.48 13.72 16.60
CA GLY A 199 7.66 13.87 17.45
C GLY A 199 8.59 12.65 17.45
N MET A 200 8.06 11.44 17.20
CA MET A 200 8.84 10.20 17.08
C MET A 200 9.51 10.01 15.71
N SER A 201 9.14 10.82 14.72
CA SER A 201 9.65 10.74 13.34
C SER A 201 10.81 11.72 13.07
N GLN A 202 11.26 12.47 14.07
CA GLN A 202 12.42 13.38 14.06
C GLN A 202 13.59 12.77 14.81
#